data_68c2e398f47d1220e56e4e804fe1c74a
#
_entry.id   68c2e398f47d1220e56e4e804fe1c74a
#
_cell.length_a   1.000
_cell.length_b   1.000
_cell.length_c   1.000
_cell.angle_alpha   90.00
_cell.angle_beta   90.00
_cell.angle_gamma   90.00
#
_symmetry.space_group_name_H-M   'P 1'
#
loop_
_entity.id
_entity.type
_entity.pdbx_description
1 polymer ?
#
loop_
_entity_poly.entity_id
_entity_poly.type
_entity_poly.pdbx_seq_one_letter_code
_entity_poly.pdbx_strand_id
1 'polypeptide(L)'
;MKTIHKKSNKKVQTSAAAMLNLLILFSASEKTVAQNNIGIVGVDHVGINVPDLNKAVTFFNDVLGFTPVTKIGPIPLDAPWKELNHINPKTGAVTIIMINAGNGASIEVFEYADNKGSLSHPNADDIGASHIAFYVNNINIAVKYLKSKGVKILGEPFTMPSGDTAGESWVYFETPWGSKMELVSYPNGKGYEKNNPVKILWSPKDPAKKVADKLNSNLISESEIRSLVESHLAIWNEKDLKKRKNLIEKVYADNIEMVDSHFIANGHKEINEFIDDLQKKSLNSKFSIIKEIDVNHNTARLYWKHSSSEKTDSVTGMDLFVLENGKIVKLYVFLDIED
;
A
#
# COMPACT_ATOMS: atom_id res chain seq x y z
N MET A 1 57.49 61.05 -31.31
CA MET A 1 56.29 60.18 -31.31
C MET A 1 56.45 59.11 -30.25
N LYS A 2 55.55 59.09 -29.23
CA LYS A 2 55.69 58.30 -28.01
C LYS A 2 55.11 56.92 -28.20
N THR A 3 55.93 55.90 -27.98
CA THR A 3 55.53 54.51 -27.98
C THR A 3 55.07 54.14 -26.53
N ILE A 4 53.82 53.68 -26.35
CA ILE A 4 53.28 53.29 -25.10
C ILE A 4 53.34 51.77 -24.99
N HIS A 5 54.06 51.28 -23.98
CA HIS A 5 54.13 49.86 -23.60
C HIS A 5 52.85 49.39 -22.97
N LYS A 6 52.29 48.31 -23.52
CA LYS A 6 51.18 47.52 -22.90
C LYS A 6 51.76 46.44 -22.01
N LYS A 7 51.63 46.58 -20.68
CA LYS A 7 51.91 45.52 -19.69
C LYS A 7 50.80 44.47 -19.71
N SER A 8 51.20 43.24 -19.97
CA SER A 8 50.37 42.07 -19.93
C SER A 8 50.01 41.69 -18.49
N ASN A 9 48.71 41.67 -18.11
CA ASN A 9 48.22 41.10 -16.88
C ASN A 9 48.05 39.56 -17.02
N LYS A 10 49.08 38.81 -16.68
CA LYS A 10 49.03 37.35 -16.45
C LYS A 10 48.90 37.09 -14.94
N LYS A 11 47.72 37.21 -14.37
CA LYS A 11 47.47 36.71 -12.99
C LYS A 11 45.95 36.71 -12.64
N VAL A 12 45.10 36.05 -13.40
CA VAL A 12 43.72 35.74 -12.96
C VAL A 12 43.16 34.49 -13.68
N GLN A 13 43.96 33.53 -14.08
CA GLN A 13 43.44 32.32 -14.72
C GLN A 13 43.67 30.99 -13.97
N THR A 14 44.19 31.04 -12.73
CA THR A 14 44.48 29.81 -11.98
C THR A 14 43.55 29.54 -10.81
N SER A 15 42.56 30.38 -10.53
CA SER A 15 41.60 30.13 -9.42
C SER A 15 40.23 29.63 -9.87
N ALA A 16 39.86 29.76 -11.14
CA ALA A 16 38.55 29.27 -11.62
C ALA A 16 38.54 27.76 -11.98
N ALA A 17 39.69 27.21 -12.40
CA ALA A 17 39.81 25.79 -12.71
C ALA A 17 39.90 24.88 -11.47
N ALA A 18 40.37 25.41 -10.33
CA ALA A 18 40.46 24.67 -9.08
C ALA A 18 39.11 24.62 -8.31
N MET A 19 38.24 25.61 -8.50
CA MET A 19 36.87 25.57 -7.91
C MET A 19 35.90 24.76 -8.74
N LEU A 20 36.12 24.58 -10.03
CA LEU A 20 35.25 23.75 -10.86
C LEU A 20 35.49 22.25 -10.66
N ASN A 21 36.70 21.85 -10.24
CA ASN A 21 37.01 20.44 -9.92
C ASN A 21 36.62 20.03 -8.53
N LEU A 22 36.28 20.95 -7.62
CA LEU A 22 35.77 20.61 -6.27
C LEU A 22 34.22 20.48 -6.23
N LEU A 23 33.52 21.02 -7.24
CA LEU A 23 32.07 20.88 -7.40
C LEU A 23 31.66 19.60 -8.13
N ILE A 24 32.60 18.92 -8.80
CA ILE A 24 32.32 17.65 -9.52
C ILE A 24 32.52 16.42 -8.61
N LEU A 25 33.14 16.57 -7.45
CA LEU A 25 33.39 15.47 -6.51
C LEU A 25 32.31 15.30 -5.43
N PHE A 26 31.28 16.16 -5.36
CA PHE A 26 30.14 16.04 -4.48
C PHE A 26 28.83 15.66 -5.18
N SER A 27 28.86 15.34 -6.47
CA SER A 27 27.74 14.69 -7.18
C SER A 27 27.94 13.17 -7.26
N ALA A 28 28.61 12.59 -6.27
CA ALA A 28 28.71 11.16 -6.13
C ALA A 28 27.43 10.67 -5.45
N SER A 29 26.47 10.28 -6.30
CA SER A 29 25.61 9.15 -6.06
C SER A 29 24.68 9.30 -4.85
N GLU A 30 23.73 10.23 -4.91
CA GLU A 30 22.39 9.79 -4.60
C GLU A 30 22.02 8.79 -5.70
N LYS A 31 22.33 7.53 -5.48
CA LYS A 31 21.51 6.46 -6.02
C LYS A 31 20.14 6.63 -5.35
N THR A 32 19.33 7.54 -5.84
CA THR A 32 17.90 7.34 -5.82
C THR A 32 17.76 5.95 -6.43
N VAL A 33 17.51 4.95 -5.61
CA VAL A 33 16.85 3.73 -6.05
C VAL A 33 15.59 4.29 -6.68
N ALA A 34 15.63 4.52 -7.97
CA ALA A 34 14.44 4.83 -8.74
C ALA A 34 13.51 3.70 -8.37
N GLN A 35 12.48 4.03 -7.64
CA GLN A 35 11.42 3.10 -7.31
C GLN A 35 10.85 2.74 -8.69
N ASN A 36 11.29 1.60 -9.26
CA ASN A 36 10.81 1.07 -10.53
C ASN A 36 9.35 0.61 -10.40
N ASN A 37 8.55 1.40 -9.68
CA ASN A 37 7.17 1.15 -9.40
C ASN A 37 6.41 2.44 -9.73
N ILE A 38 5.51 2.34 -10.71
CA ILE A 38 4.61 3.43 -11.10
C ILE A 38 3.54 3.74 -10.03
N GLY A 39 3.69 3.19 -8.80
CA GLY A 39 2.78 3.43 -7.69
C GLY A 39 1.49 2.59 -7.73
N ILE A 40 1.44 1.51 -8.50
CA ILE A 40 0.27 0.60 -8.49
C ILE A 40 0.15 -0.07 -7.12
N VAL A 41 -0.97 0.13 -6.45
CA VAL A 41 -1.29 -0.44 -5.14
C VAL A 41 -2.19 -1.68 -5.22
N GLY A 42 -2.93 -1.87 -6.31
CA GLY A 42 -3.81 -3.02 -6.51
C GLY A 42 -4.69 -2.90 -7.76
N VAL A 43 -5.60 -3.88 -7.94
CA VAL A 43 -6.64 -3.84 -8.96
C VAL A 43 -7.85 -3.12 -8.40
N ASP A 44 -8.28 -2.03 -9.03
CA ASP A 44 -9.45 -1.24 -8.63
C ASP A 44 -10.75 -1.88 -9.14
N HIS A 45 -10.83 -2.12 -10.44
CA HIS A 45 -11.97 -2.77 -11.08
C HIS A 45 -11.55 -3.64 -12.27
N VAL A 46 -12.49 -4.47 -12.71
CA VAL A 46 -12.43 -5.22 -13.97
C VAL A 46 -13.58 -4.75 -14.85
N GLY A 47 -13.24 -4.22 -16.03
CA GLY A 47 -14.23 -3.76 -17.02
C GLY A 47 -14.74 -4.92 -17.89
N ILE A 48 -16.06 -5.01 -18.06
CA ILE A 48 -16.70 -5.97 -18.95
C ILE A 48 -17.78 -5.31 -19.79
N ASN A 49 -17.89 -5.73 -21.04
CA ASN A 49 -18.94 -5.29 -21.96
C ASN A 49 -20.11 -6.26 -21.94
N VAL A 50 -21.33 -5.72 -21.91
CA VAL A 50 -22.55 -6.52 -21.95
C VAL A 50 -23.51 -6.00 -23.02
N PRO A 51 -24.31 -6.86 -23.63
CA PRO A 51 -25.29 -6.43 -24.65
C PRO A 51 -26.54 -5.77 -24.06
N ASP A 52 -26.80 -5.98 -22.77
CA ASP A 52 -27.97 -5.47 -22.04
C ASP A 52 -27.60 -5.27 -20.57
N LEU A 53 -27.51 -3.99 -20.17
CA LEU A 53 -27.07 -3.61 -18.83
C LEU A 53 -28.09 -4.04 -17.75
N ASN A 54 -29.39 -3.99 -18.04
CA ASN A 54 -30.41 -4.36 -17.07
C ASN A 54 -30.36 -5.88 -16.79
N LYS A 55 -30.19 -6.71 -17.81
CA LYS A 55 -30.00 -8.14 -17.62
C LYS A 55 -28.74 -8.47 -16.85
N ALA A 56 -27.65 -7.75 -17.14
CA ALA A 56 -26.39 -7.94 -16.40
C ALA A 56 -26.54 -7.56 -14.92
N VAL A 57 -27.13 -6.41 -14.63
CA VAL A 57 -27.39 -5.96 -13.26
C VAL A 57 -28.28 -6.95 -12.50
N THR A 58 -29.40 -7.41 -13.13
CA THR A 58 -30.26 -8.42 -12.54
C THR A 58 -29.48 -9.72 -12.23
N PHE A 59 -28.65 -10.17 -13.15
CA PHE A 59 -27.84 -11.37 -12.93
C PHE A 59 -26.86 -11.19 -11.77
N PHE A 60 -26.10 -10.10 -11.76
CA PHE A 60 -25.12 -9.83 -10.70
C PHE A 60 -25.79 -9.64 -9.33
N ASN A 61 -26.92 -8.94 -9.28
CA ASN A 61 -27.62 -8.67 -8.02
C ASN A 61 -28.43 -9.88 -7.54
N ASP A 62 -29.33 -10.42 -8.37
CA ASP A 62 -30.34 -11.38 -7.93
C ASP A 62 -29.83 -12.84 -7.95
N VAL A 63 -28.79 -13.11 -8.75
CA VAL A 63 -28.19 -14.44 -8.85
C VAL A 63 -26.88 -14.53 -8.08
N LEU A 64 -25.97 -13.56 -8.22
CA LEU A 64 -24.66 -13.61 -7.57
C LEU A 64 -24.64 -12.87 -6.21
N GLY A 65 -25.67 -12.07 -5.89
CA GLY A 65 -25.76 -11.34 -4.62
C GLY A 65 -24.85 -10.12 -4.56
N PHE A 66 -24.41 -9.60 -5.69
CA PHE A 66 -23.59 -8.41 -5.77
C PHE A 66 -24.43 -7.14 -5.73
N THR A 67 -23.83 -6.01 -5.35
CA THR A 67 -24.57 -4.76 -5.18
C THR A 67 -24.18 -3.73 -6.24
N PRO A 68 -25.10 -3.30 -7.12
CA PRO A 68 -24.89 -2.13 -7.97
C PRO A 68 -24.74 -0.89 -7.11
N VAL A 69 -23.69 -0.10 -7.33
CA VAL A 69 -23.32 1.05 -6.45
C VAL A 69 -23.61 2.36 -7.13
N THR A 70 -23.19 2.54 -8.38
CA THR A 70 -23.36 3.80 -9.10
C THR A 70 -23.56 3.56 -10.60
N LYS A 71 -24.29 4.47 -11.22
CA LYS A 71 -24.55 4.50 -12.66
C LYS A 71 -24.01 5.79 -13.27
N ILE A 72 -23.26 5.65 -14.34
CA ILE A 72 -22.63 6.75 -15.08
C ILE A 72 -23.19 6.74 -16.50
N GLY A 73 -23.58 7.90 -17.00
CA GLY A 73 -24.10 8.02 -18.38
C GLY A 73 -25.62 8.04 -18.48
N PRO A 74 -26.16 8.02 -19.71
CA PRO A 74 -25.41 7.77 -20.98
C PRO A 74 -24.45 8.91 -21.33
N ILE A 75 -23.21 8.54 -21.70
CA ILE A 75 -22.15 9.47 -22.10
C ILE A 75 -22.02 9.42 -23.62
N PRO A 76 -22.27 10.52 -24.34
CA PRO A 76 -22.01 10.59 -25.78
C PRO A 76 -20.51 10.39 -26.06
N LEU A 77 -20.19 9.60 -27.09
CA LEU A 77 -18.81 9.37 -27.51
C LEU A 77 -18.55 10.17 -28.79
N ASP A 78 -17.61 11.11 -28.75
CA ASP A 78 -17.16 11.86 -29.92
C ASP A 78 -16.22 11.05 -30.83
N ALA A 79 -15.98 11.55 -32.04
CA ALA A 79 -15.18 10.85 -33.02
C ALA A 79 -13.70 10.69 -32.59
N PRO A 80 -13.02 11.71 -32.01
CA PRO A 80 -11.65 11.57 -31.50
C PRO A 80 -11.52 10.52 -30.41
N TRP A 81 -12.47 10.45 -29.46
CA TRP A 81 -12.48 9.44 -28.43
C TRP A 81 -12.64 8.01 -28.97
N LYS A 82 -13.56 7.84 -29.96
CA LYS A 82 -13.77 6.56 -30.61
C LYS A 82 -12.53 6.09 -31.35
N GLU A 83 -11.85 6.98 -32.07
CA GLU A 83 -10.62 6.68 -32.80
C GLU A 83 -9.50 6.26 -31.83
N LEU A 84 -9.24 7.05 -30.77
CA LEU A 84 -8.23 6.78 -29.77
C LEU A 84 -8.43 5.42 -29.09
N ASN A 85 -9.65 5.04 -28.82
CA ASN A 85 -10.00 3.82 -28.09
C ASN A 85 -10.41 2.66 -29.01
N HIS A 86 -10.22 2.79 -30.34
CA HIS A 86 -10.55 1.78 -31.34
C HIS A 86 -12.04 1.33 -31.29
N ILE A 87 -12.92 2.26 -30.95
CA ILE A 87 -14.37 2.03 -30.89
C ILE A 87 -14.97 2.22 -32.28
N ASN A 88 -15.90 1.34 -32.64
CA ASN A 88 -16.59 1.43 -33.93
C ASN A 88 -17.24 2.82 -34.10
N PRO A 89 -17.04 3.53 -35.23
CA PRO A 89 -17.60 4.86 -35.44
C PRO A 89 -19.12 4.94 -35.30
N LYS A 90 -19.83 3.81 -35.54
CA LYS A 90 -21.32 3.72 -35.41
C LYS A 90 -21.79 3.53 -33.98
N THR A 91 -20.91 3.27 -33.03
CA THR A 91 -21.26 3.15 -31.60
C THR A 91 -21.80 4.48 -31.08
N GLY A 92 -22.93 4.43 -30.37
CA GLY A 92 -23.54 5.59 -29.73
C GLY A 92 -22.94 5.93 -28.34
N ALA A 93 -23.81 6.32 -27.42
CA ALA A 93 -23.43 6.60 -26.05
C ALA A 93 -23.04 5.32 -25.27
N VAL A 94 -22.25 5.49 -24.23
CA VAL A 94 -21.93 4.42 -23.27
C VAL A 94 -22.66 4.66 -21.95
N THR A 95 -23.19 3.60 -21.36
CA THR A 95 -23.69 3.60 -19.98
C THR A 95 -22.90 2.60 -19.18
N ILE A 96 -22.52 2.97 -17.95
CA ILE A 96 -21.64 2.19 -17.08
C ILE A 96 -22.34 2.00 -15.73
N ILE A 97 -22.22 0.81 -15.16
CA ILE A 97 -22.61 0.56 -13.76
C ILE A 97 -21.43 -0.06 -13.03
N MET A 98 -21.08 0.52 -11.88
CA MET A 98 -20.12 -0.06 -10.96
C MET A 98 -20.84 -1.01 -10.01
N ILE A 99 -20.31 -2.23 -9.88
CA ILE A 99 -20.87 -3.29 -9.05
C ILE A 99 -19.85 -3.70 -8.00
N ASN A 100 -20.27 -3.67 -6.74
CA ASN A 100 -19.50 -4.24 -5.64
C ASN A 100 -19.69 -5.76 -5.62
N ALA A 101 -18.61 -6.51 -5.86
CA ALA A 101 -18.59 -7.97 -5.89
C ALA A 101 -18.12 -8.59 -4.54
N GLY A 102 -18.20 -7.85 -3.46
CA GLY A 102 -17.71 -8.25 -2.13
C GLY A 102 -16.27 -7.80 -1.89
N ASN A 103 -15.44 -8.66 -1.29
CA ASN A 103 -14.03 -8.36 -1.08
C ASN A 103 -13.26 -8.42 -2.40
N GLY A 104 -12.52 -7.36 -2.73
CA GLY A 104 -11.65 -7.31 -3.91
C GLY A 104 -12.00 -6.18 -4.87
N ALA A 105 -11.61 -6.38 -6.14
CA ALA A 105 -11.88 -5.43 -7.20
C ALA A 105 -13.38 -5.33 -7.52
N SER A 106 -13.84 -4.13 -7.86
CA SER A 106 -15.19 -3.91 -8.36
C SER A 106 -15.34 -4.45 -9.80
N ILE A 107 -16.58 -4.59 -10.27
CA ILE A 107 -16.87 -4.89 -11.67
C ILE A 107 -17.46 -3.63 -12.30
N GLU A 108 -16.82 -3.16 -13.37
CA GLU A 108 -17.31 -2.07 -14.20
C GLU A 108 -18.02 -2.63 -15.44
N VAL A 109 -19.32 -2.45 -15.52
CA VAL A 109 -20.15 -3.05 -16.57
C VAL A 109 -20.57 -1.99 -17.59
N PHE A 110 -20.17 -2.19 -18.84
CA PHE A 110 -20.41 -1.26 -19.95
C PHE A 110 -21.53 -1.76 -20.86
N GLU A 111 -22.45 -0.90 -21.24
CA GLU A 111 -23.33 -1.07 -22.38
C GLU A 111 -23.13 0.07 -23.37
N TYR A 112 -22.84 -0.29 -24.62
CA TYR A 112 -22.73 0.66 -25.72
C TYR A 112 -24.06 0.67 -26.53
N ALA A 113 -24.58 1.86 -26.79
CA ALA A 113 -25.76 2.05 -27.60
C ALA A 113 -25.45 1.86 -29.12
N ASP A 114 -26.47 1.57 -29.91
CA ASP A 114 -26.50 1.50 -31.36
C ASP A 114 -25.64 0.38 -31.98
N ASN A 115 -24.40 0.24 -31.58
CA ASN A 115 -23.52 -0.85 -32.04
C ASN A 115 -22.94 -1.59 -30.85
N LYS A 116 -23.31 -2.82 -30.66
CA LYS A 116 -22.87 -3.66 -29.54
C LYS A 116 -21.59 -4.47 -29.82
N GLY A 117 -20.96 -4.23 -30.99
CA GLY A 117 -19.76 -4.97 -31.41
C GLY A 117 -20.05 -6.44 -31.74
N SER A 118 -19.05 -7.29 -31.55
CA SER A 118 -19.21 -8.74 -31.69
C SER A 118 -19.94 -9.31 -30.47
N LEU A 119 -20.97 -10.12 -30.72
CA LEU A 119 -21.66 -10.88 -29.67
C LEU A 119 -21.04 -12.27 -29.47
N SER A 120 -20.06 -12.64 -30.29
CA SER A 120 -19.31 -13.89 -30.16
C SER A 120 -18.18 -13.69 -29.12
N HIS A 121 -18.20 -14.49 -28.07
CA HIS A 121 -17.11 -14.54 -27.12
C HIS A 121 -15.92 -15.35 -27.68
N PRO A 122 -14.67 -14.99 -27.36
CA PRO A 122 -13.51 -15.77 -27.74
C PRO A 122 -13.55 -17.17 -27.09
N ASN A 123 -12.97 -18.16 -27.78
CA ASN A 123 -12.72 -19.46 -27.16
C ASN A 123 -11.71 -19.32 -26.01
N ALA A 124 -11.61 -20.30 -25.12
CA ALA A 124 -10.76 -20.22 -23.94
C ALA A 124 -9.26 -20.11 -24.25
N ASP A 125 -8.85 -20.54 -25.43
CA ASP A 125 -7.48 -20.53 -25.96
C ASP A 125 -7.17 -19.36 -26.90
N ASP A 126 -8.16 -18.51 -27.19
CA ASP A 126 -7.96 -17.30 -28.00
C ASP A 126 -7.25 -16.21 -27.18
N ILE A 127 -6.32 -15.48 -27.83
CA ILE A 127 -5.72 -14.26 -27.24
C ILE A 127 -6.84 -13.23 -27.01
N GLY A 128 -6.94 -12.73 -25.78
CA GLY A 128 -8.01 -11.82 -25.35
C GLY A 128 -9.16 -12.53 -24.63
N ALA A 129 -9.18 -13.87 -24.59
CA ALA A 129 -10.07 -14.59 -23.70
C ALA A 129 -9.73 -14.26 -22.24
N SER A 130 -10.75 -14.00 -21.44
CA SER A 130 -10.61 -13.71 -20.02
C SER A 130 -11.82 -14.23 -19.25
N HIS A 131 -11.65 -14.42 -17.95
CA HIS A 131 -12.73 -14.72 -17.04
C HIS A 131 -12.49 -14.05 -15.68
N ILE A 132 -13.55 -13.89 -14.91
CA ILE A 132 -13.49 -13.45 -13.53
C ILE A 132 -13.78 -14.65 -12.65
N ALA A 133 -12.91 -14.92 -11.67
CA ALA A 133 -13.07 -16.00 -10.72
C ALA A 133 -13.62 -15.44 -9.39
N PHE A 134 -14.72 -16.05 -8.89
CA PHE A 134 -15.34 -15.69 -7.62
C PHE A 134 -15.08 -16.78 -6.59
N TYR A 135 -14.56 -16.37 -5.42
CA TYR A 135 -14.35 -17.30 -4.33
C TYR A 135 -15.68 -17.64 -3.62
N VAL A 136 -15.86 -18.92 -3.35
CA VAL A 136 -16.97 -19.46 -2.55
C VAL A 136 -16.44 -20.41 -1.47
N ASN A 137 -17.08 -20.41 -0.30
CA ASN A 137 -16.65 -21.28 0.79
C ASN A 137 -16.90 -22.78 0.49
N ASN A 138 -17.93 -23.08 -0.29
CA ASN A 138 -18.27 -24.44 -0.68
C ASN A 138 -18.75 -24.47 -2.14
N ILE A 139 -17.92 -25.01 -3.00
CA ILE A 139 -18.17 -25.01 -4.46
C ILE A 139 -19.39 -25.85 -4.84
N ASN A 140 -19.63 -26.98 -4.15
CA ASN A 140 -20.75 -27.86 -4.48
C ASN A 140 -22.10 -27.21 -4.12
N ILE A 141 -22.17 -26.49 -2.99
CA ILE A 141 -23.35 -25.71 -2.63
C ILE A 141 -23.58 -24.58 -3.64
N ALA A 142 -22.54 -23.85 -4.01
CA ALA A 142 -22.62 -22.76 -4.98
C ALA A 142 -23.06 -23.25 -6.36
N VAL A 143 -22.53 -24.36 -6.85
CA VAL A 143 -22.94 -24.98 -8.12
C VAL A 143 -24.41 -25.41 -8.09
N LYS A 144 -24.84 -26.06 -7.02
CA LYS A 144 -26.25 -26.44 -6.85
C LYS A 144 -27.17 -25.23 -6.87
N TYR A 145 -26.78 -24.15 -6.21
CA TYR A 145 -27.51 -22.88 -6.21
C TYR A 145 -27.59 -22.28 -7.62
N LEU A 146 -26.46 -22.13 -8.32
CA LEU A 146 -26.45 -21.59 -9.69
C LEU A 146 -27.30 -22.43 -10.66
N LYS A 147 -27.20 -23.77 -10.56
CA LYS A 147 -28.05 -24.68 -11.34
C LYS A 147 -29.56 -24.43 -11.05
N SER A 148 -29.93 -24.18 -9.76
CA SER A 148 -31.32 -23.85 -9.38
C SER A 148 -31.82 -22.51 -9.93
N LYS A 149 -30.89 -21.59 -10.23
CA LYS A 149 -31.18 -20.30 -10.90
C LYS A 149 -31.12 -20.36 -12.41
N GLY A 150 -30.98 -21.55 -13.00
CA GLY A 150 -30.91 -21.74 -14.46
C GLY A 150 -29.55 -21.35 -15.08
N VAL A 151 -28.52 -21.14 -14.28
CA VAL A 151 -27.19 -20.83 -14.80
C VAL A 151 -26.53 -22.08 -15.35
N LYS A 152 -25.99 -21.97 -16.57
CA LYS A 152 -25.29 -23.06 -17.24
C LYS A 152 -23.90 -23.25 -16.62
N ILE A 153 -23.68 -24.42 -16.02
CA ILE A 153 -22.39 -24.84 -15.48
C ILE A 153 -21.60 -25.59 -16.55
N LEU A 154 -20.33 -25.28 -16.71
CA LEU A 154 -19.46 -25.86 -17.76
C LEU A 154 -18.59 -26.98 -17.16
N GLY A 155 -19.19 -28.14 -16.93
CA GLY A 155 -18.57 -29.30 -16.32
C GLY A 155 -18.96 -29.51 -14.86
N GLU A 156 -18.17 -30.30 -14.15
CA GLU A 156 -18.31 -30.51 -12.69
C GLU A 156 -17.10 -29.91 -11.96
N PRO A 157 -17.25 -29.53 -10.67
CA PRO A 157 -16.13 -29.03 -9.89
C PRO A 157 -14.94 -29.99 -9.89
N PHE A 158 -13.76 -29.47 -10.22
CA PHE A 158 -12.53 -30.21 -10.20
C PHE A 158 -11.62 -29.70 -9.09
N THR A 159 -11.07 -30.62 -8.30
CA THR A 159 -10.11 -30.26 -7.23
C THR A 159 -8.70 -30.62 -7.66
N MET A 160 -7.79 -29.66 -7.57
CA MET A 160 -6.38 -29.85 -7.90
C MET A 160 -5.72 -30.82 -6.91
N PRO A 161 -5.24 -31.99 -7.37
CA PRO A 161 -4.72 -33.01 -6.46
C PRO A 161 -3.29 -32.73 -5.97
N SER A 162 -2.51 -31.93 -6.69
CA SER A 162 -1.11 -31.66 -6.41
C SER A 162 -0.63 -30.34 -7.01
N GLY A 163 0.63 -29.97 -6.70
CA GLY A 163 1.26 -28.75 -7.19
C GLY A 163 0.85 -27.50 -6.39
N ASP A 164 1.18 -26.35 -6.92
CA ASP A 164 0.99 -25.05 -6.26
C ASP A 164 -0.47 -24.69 -5.97
N THR A 165 -1.39 -25.22 -6.76
CA THR A 165 -2.84 -25.04 -6.57
C THR A 165 -3.51 -26.22 -5.87
N ALA A 166 -2.76 -27.18 -5.33
CA ALA A 166 -3.32 -28.34 -4.62
C ALA A 166 -4.32 -27.91 -3.54
N GLY A 167 -5.52 -28.54 -3.56
CA GLY A 167 -6.60 -28.24 -2.66
C GLY A 167 -7.57 -27.13 -3.17
N GLU A 168 -7.24 -26.47 -4.27
CA GLU A 168 -8.17 -25.56 -4.95
C GLU A 168 -9.17 -26.35 -5.79
N SER A 169 -10.45 -26.07 -5.62
CA SER A 169 -11.53 -26.58 -6.47
C SER A 169 -12.06 -25.44 -7.33
N TRP A 170 -12.34 -25.73 -8.59
CA TRP A 170 -12.84 -24.75 -9.53
C TRP A 170 -13.84 -25.33 -10.50
N VAL A 171 -14.70 -24.47 -11.08
CA VAL A 171 -15.64 -24.81 -12.15
C VAL A 171 -16.05 -23.55 -12.90
N TYR A 172 -16.16 -23.63 -14.21
CA TYR A 172 -16.68 -22.53 -15.01
C TYR A 172 -18.21 -22.54 -15.10
N PHE A 173 -18.77 -21.35 -15.26
CA PHE A 173 -20.20 -21.15 -15.61
C PHE A 173 -20.33 -20.05 -16.66
N GLU A 174 -21.50 -20.00 -17.30
CA GLU A 174 -21.80 -19.07 -18.36
C GLU A 174 -22.84 -18.04 -17.89
N THR A 175 -22.57 -16.77 -18.16
CA THR A 175 -23.51 -15.68 -17.91
C THR A 175 -24.68 -15.71 -18.90
N PRO A 176 -25.79 -14.98 -18.65
CA PRO A 176 -26.91 -14.89 -19.59
C PRO A 176 -26.55 -14.32 -20.97
N TRP A 177 -25.41 -13.65 -21.09
CA TRP A 177 -24.89 -13.10 -22.36
C TRP A 177 -23.72 -13.91 -22.93
N GLY A 178 -23.41 -15.09 -22.35
CA GLY A 178 -22.44 -16.03 -22.89
C GLY A 178 -20.99 -15.85 -22.38
N SER A 179 -20.68 -14.88 -21.54
CA SER A 179 -19.35 -14.75 -20.97
C SER A 179 -19.05 -15.87 -19.98
N LYS A 180 -17.83 -16.39 -20.05
CA LYS A 180 -17.33 -17.38 -19.09
C LYS A 180 -16.91 -16.70 -17.79
N MET A 181 -17.34 -17.27 -16.66
CA MET A 181 -16.91 -16.93 -15.32
C MET A 181 -16.54 -18.19 -14.54
N GLU A 182 -15.90 -18.05 -13.40
CA GLU A 182 -15.39 -19.16 -12.62
C GLU A 182 -15.84 -19.08 -11.17
N LEU A 183 -16.16 -20.23 -10.56
CA LEU A 183 -16.18 -20.39 -9.11
C LEU A 183 -14.90 -21.06 -8.65
N VAL A 184 -14.28 -20.54 -7.59
CA VAL A 184 -13.11 -21.15 -6.94
C VAL A 184 -13.35 -21.32 -5.44
N SER A 185 -12.82 -22.41 -4.88
CA SER A 185 -12.90 -22.71 -3.45
C SER A 185 -11.60 -23.35 -2.96
N TYR A 186 -10.99 -22.79 -1.94
CA TYR A 186 -9.79 -23.33 -1.29
C TYR A 186 -9.83 -23.05 0.23
N PRO A 187 -10.79 -23.65 0.96
CA PRO A 187 -11.03 -23.35 2.37
C PRO A 187 -9.80 -23.61 3.26
N ASN A 188 -8.94 -24.56 2.87
CA ASN A 188 -7.72 -24.94 3.58
C ASN A 188 -6.44 -24.31 2.97
N GLY A 189 -6.58 -23.27 2.13
CA GLY A 189 -5.48 -22.68 1.38
C GLY A 189 -5.06 -23.49 0.15
N LYS A 190 -4.03 -23.01 -0.55
CA LYS A 190 -3.46 -23.62 -1.75
C LYS A 190 -2.12 -24.30 -1.46
N GLY A 191 -1.71 -25.23 -2.30
CA GLY A 191 -0.46 -26.01 -2.11
C GLY A 191 0.78 -25.15 -1.92
N TYR A 192 0.94 -24.08 -2.72
CA TYR A 192 2.10 -23.20 -2.65
C TYR A 192 2.25 -22.47 -1.29
N GLU A 193 1.16 -22.24 -0.58
CA GLU A 193 1.16 -21.56 0.73
C GLU A 193 1.90 -22.39 1.80
N LYS A 194 2.01 -23.71 1.60
CA LYS A 194 2.71 -24.62 2.53
C LYS A 194 4.24 -24.56 2.42
N ASN A 195 4.74 -23.93 1.35
CA ASN A 195 6.19 -23.83 1.06
C ASN A 195 6.80 -22.52 1.61
N ASN A 196 6.14 -21.85 2.55
CA ASN A 196 6.57 -20.57 3.13
C ASN A 196 6.99 -19.53 2.07
N PRO A 197 6.11 -19.18 1.12
CA PRO A 197 6.45 -18.24 0.07
C PRO A 197 6.71 -16.85 0.65
N VAL A 198 7.63 -16.10 0.05
CA VAL A 198 7.94 -14.72 0.45
C VAL A 198 6.71 -13.82 0.37
N LYS A 199 5.79 -14.11 -0.56
CA LYS A 199 4.49 -13.42 -0.69
C LYS A 199 3.42 -14.42 -1.06
N ILE A 200 2.25 -14.27 -0.47
CA ILE A 200 1.05 -15.00 -0.87
C ILE A 200 0.18 -14.16 -1.80
N LEU A 201 -0.60 -14.84 -2.62
CA LEU A 201 -1.63 -14.19 -3.44
C LEU A 201 -2.72 -13.65 -2.52
N TRP A 202 -3.23 -12.47 -2.87
CA TRP A 202 -4.42 -11.94 -2.18
C TRP A 202 -5.61 -12.91 -2.35
N SER A 203 -6.40 -13.05 -1.31
CA SER A 203 -7.58 -13.90 -1.31
C SER A 203 -8.77 -13.16 -0.71
N PRO A 204 -9.96 -13.20 -1.36
CA PRO A 204 -11.19 -12.66 -0.78
C PRO A 204 -11.67 -13.42 0.45
N LYS A 205 -11.21 -14.67 0.64
CA LYS A 205 -11.44 -15.48 1.84
C LYS A 205 -10.84 -14.83 3.08
N ASP A 206 -9.68 -14.19 2.92
CA ASP A 206 -8.86 -13.69 4.02
C ASP A 206 -8.26 -12.31 3.67
N PRO A 207 -9.13 -11.30 3.46
CA PRO A 207 -8.69 -10.01 2.91
C PRO A 207 -7.68 -9.27 3.81
N ALA A 208 -7.71 -9.54 5.12
CA ALA A 208 -6.78 -8.97 6.08
C ALA A 208 -5.41 -9.67 6.11
N LYS A 209 -5.29 -10.90 5.60
CA LYS A 209 -4.06 -11.69 5.64
C LYS A 209 -2.89 -11.02 4.91
N LYS A 210 -3.17 -10.28 3.83
CA LYS A 210 -2.14 -9.50 3.11
C LYS A 210 -1.51 -8.40 3.97
N VAL A 211 -2.27 -7.83 4.90
CA VAL A 211 -1.76 -6.86 5.87
C VAL A 211 -0.85 -7.59 6.86
N ALA A 212 -1.27 -8.77 7.35
CA ALA A 212 -0.47 -9.59 8.24
C ALA A 212 0.82 -10.10 7.58
N ASP A 213 0.79 -10.52 6.31
CA ASP A 213 1.99 -10.98 5.60
C ASP A 213 2.98 -9.85 5.32
N LYS A 214 2.50 -8.66 5.00
CA LYS A 214 3.35 -7.47 4.89
C LYS A 214 3.95 -7.08 6.24
N LEU A 215 3.19 -7.28 7.31
CA LEU A 215 3.66 -7.12 8.68
C LEU A 215 4.67 -8.22 9.05
N ASN A 216 4.40 -9.49 8.70
CA ASN A 216 5.25 -10.64 9.05
C ASN A 216 6.56 -10.73 8.27
N SER A 217 6.62 -10.26 7.01
CA SER A 217 7.88 -10.29 6.23
C SER A 217 8.95 -9.32 6.72
N ASN A 218 8.59 -8.41 7.64
CA ASN A 218 9.49 -7.42 8.25
C ASN A 218 9.37 -7.38 9.78
N LEU A 219 8.72 -8.39 10.41
CA LEU A 219 8.60 -8.41 11.86
C LEU A 219 9.96 -8.73 12.49
N ILE A 220 10.53 -7.75 13.12
CA ILE A 220 11.44 -7.97 14.24
C ILE A 220 10.65 -8.60 15.39
N SER A 221 11.31 -9.41 16.18
CA SER A 221 10.67 -10.07 17.34
C SER A 221 10.14 -9.06 18.35
N GLU A 222 9.16 -9.47 19.15
CA GLU A 222 8.64 -8.62 20.23
C GLU A 222 9.74 -8.13 21.16
N SER A 223 10.75 -8.96 21.44
CA SER A 223 11.91 -8.60 22.25
C SER A 223 12.79 -7.52 21.60
N GLU A 224 12.96 -7.56 20.28
CA GLU A 224 13.68 -6.53 19.54
C GLU A 224 12.90 -5.21 19.52
N ILE A 225 11.56 -5.26 19.37
CA ILE A 225 10.71 -4.07 19.48
C ILE A 225 10.83 -3.44 20.87
N ARG A 226 10.76 -4.22 21.95
CA ARG A 226 10.95 -3.72 23.32
C ARG A 226 12.31 -3.07 23.48
N SER A 227 13.36 -3.68 22.96
CA SER A 227 14.72 -3.13 22.99
C SER A 227 14.85 -1.80 22.23
N LEU A 228 14.16 -1.66 21.08
CA LEU A 228 14.14 -0.39 20.33
C LEU A 228 13.39 0.70 21.09
N VAL A 229 12.27 0.37 21.73
CA VAL A 229 11.50 1.33 22.54
C VAL A 229 12.26 1.74 23.81
N GLU A 230 12.99 0.83 24.44
CA GLU A 230 13.91 1.16 25.54
C GLU A 230 15.07 2.06 25.07
N SER A 231 15.59 1.78 23.87
CA SER A 231 16.65 2.61 23.25
C SER A 231 16.14 3.99 22.87
N HIS A 232 14.86 4.12 22.46
CA HIS A 232 14.22 5.42 22.30
C HIS A 232 14.28 6.24 23.59
N LEU A 233 13.90 5.68 24.73
CA LEU A 233 13.97 6.39 26.00
C LEU A 233 15.42 6.77 26.38
N ALA A 234 16.39 5.93 26.02
CA ALA A 234 17.81 6.24 26.20
C ALA A 234 18.25 7.45 25.35
N ILE A 235 17.73 7.62 24.13
CA ILE A 235 17.99 8.80 23.28
C ILE A 235 17.54 10.08 23.99
N TRP A 236 16.33 10.09 24.56
CA TRP A 236 15.75 11.25 25.23
C TRP A 236 16.45 11.61 26.54
N ASN A 237 17.13 10.63 27.16
CA ASN A 237 17.92 10.82 28.37
C ASN A 237 19.42 11.11 28.11
N GLU A 238 19.93 10.88 26.89
CA GLU A 238 21.35 11.07 26.55
C GLU A 238 21.66 12.55 26.36
N LYS A 239 22.61 13.06 27.19
CA LYS A 239 23.03 14.47 27.18
C LYS A 239 24.21 14.73 26.25
N ASP A 240 25.03 13.72 25.94
CA ASP A 240 26.12 13.85 25.01
C ASP A 240 25.58 13.83 23.55
N LEU A 241 25.72 14.97 22.87
CA LEU A 241 25.22 15.18 21.53
C LEU A 241 25.71 14.12 20.51
N LYS A 242 26.97 13.70 20.63
CA LYS A 242 27.54 12.72 19.68
C LYS A 242 26.99 11.32 19.94
N LYS A 243 26.86 10.93 21.21
CA LYS A 243 26.26 9.65 21.59
C LYS A 243 24.78 9.61 21.20
N ARG A 244 24.04 10.69 21.47
CA ARG A 244 22.63 10.81 21.12
C ARG A 244 22.41 10.68 19.61
N LYS A 245 23.21 11.35 18.78
CA LYS A 245 23.16 11.23 17.34
C LYS A 245 23.36 9.78 16.87
N ASN A 246 24.34 9.09 17.41
CA ASN A 246 24.60 7.69 17.07
C ASN A 246 23.44 6.75 17.49
N LEU A 247 22.76 7.05 18.60
CA LEU A 247 21.57 6.30 19.02
C LEU A 247 20.38 6.57 18.09
N ILE A 248 20.16 7.83 17.73
CA ILE A 248 19.12 8.26 16.79
C ILE A 248 19.27 7.49 15.46
N GLU A 249 20.47 7.46 14.87
CA GLU A 249 20.75 6.75 13.61
C GLU A 249 20.50 5.23 13.70
N LYS A 250 20.62 4.62 14.86
CA LYS A 250 20.38 3.20 15.09
C LYS A 250 18.89 2.87 15.26
N VAL A 251 18.16 3.73 15.96
CA VAL A 251 16.80 3.46 16.44
C VAL A 251 15.74 3.99 15.46
N TYR A 252 15.97 5.19 14.92
CA TYR A 252 15.00 5.83 14.02
C TYR A 252 15.37 5.64 12.55
N ALA A 253 14.36 5.55 11.71
CA ALA A 253 14.53 5.62 10.26
C ALA A 253 14.91 7.05 9.83
N ASP A 254 15.60 7.20 8.69
CA ASP A 254 16.03 8.52 8.20
C ASP A 254 14.86 9.47 7.94
N ASN A 255 13.69 8.91 7.60
CA ASN A 255 12.43 9.60 7.35
C ASN A 255 11.45 9.53 8.53
N ILE A 256 11.95 9.36 9.76
CA ILE A 256 11.10 9.37 10.96
C ILE A 256 10.24 10.63 11.03
N GLU A 257 8.96 10.45 11.34
CA GLU A 257 8.03 11.53 11.65
C GLU A 257 7.62 11.43 13.12
N MET A 258 7.83 12.48 13.89
CA MET A 258 7.35 12.61 15.26
C MET A 258 6.25 13.66 15.31
N VAL A 259 5.11 13.27 15.87
CA VAL A 259 3.92 14.12 16.01
C VAL A 259 3.63 14.30 17.51
N ASP A 260 3.73 15.52 17.98
CA ASP A 260 3.34 15.96 19.31
C ASP A 260 2.11 16.90 19.19
N SER A 261 1.42 17.16 20.28
CA SER A 261 0.24 18.05 20.29
C SER A 261 0.55 19.49 19.84
N HIS A 262 1.80 19.91 19.82
CA HIS A 262 2.23 21.27 19.56
C HIS A 262 3.05 21.43 18.27
N PHE A 263 3.66 20.34 17.75
CA PHE A 263 4.53 20.41 16.58
C PHE A 263 4.69 19.04 15.90
N ILE A 264 5.25 19.06 14.70
CA ILE A 264 5.68 17.88 13.94
C ILE A 264 7.17 18.04 13.65
N ALA A 265 7.97 17.00 13.93
CA ALA A 265 9.39 16.96 13.60
C ALA A 265 9.66 15.85 12.60
N ASN A 266 10.44 16.13 11.55
CA ASN A 266 10.77 15.22 10.46
C ASN A 266 12.27 14.94 10.41
N GLY A 267 12.61 13.66 10.41
CA GLY A 267 14.00 13.19 10.33
C GLY A 267 14.82 13.44 11.60
N HIS A 268 16.03 12.89 11.57
CA HIS A 268 16.93 12.86 12.72
C HIS A 268 17.32 14.24 13.25
N LYS A 269 17.45 15.21 12.33
CA LYS A 269 17.92 16.56 12.70
C LYS A 269 16.92 17.28 13.57
N GLU A 270 15.65 17.37 13.13
CA GLU A 270 14.62 18.12 13.84
C GLU A 270 14.31 17.50 15.21
N ILE A 271 14.27 16.15 15.28
CA ILE A 271 14.08 15.43 16.55
C ILE A 271 15.25 15.72 17.50
N ASN A 272 16.50 15.66 17.02
CA ASN A 272 17.65 15.94 17.87
C ASN A 272 17.71 17.40 18.37
N GLU A 273 17.33 18.35 17.55
CA GLU A 273 17.22 19.77 17.92
C GLU A 273 16.14 19.96 18.99
N PHE A 274 14.99 19.30 18.84
CA PHE A 274 13.93 19.34 19.84
C PHE A 274 14.37 18.76 21.20
N ILE A 275 15.02 17.60 21.20
CA ILE A 275 15.54 16.98 22.45
C ILE A 275 16.57 17.92 23.12
N ASP A 276 17.43 18.55 22.33
CA ASP A 276 18.45 19.48 22.84
C ASP A 276 17.81 20.69 23.50
N ASP A 277 16.79 21.27 22.91
CA ASP A 277 16.04 22.39 23.46
C ASP A 277 15.24 22.02 24.72
N LEU A 278 14.65 20.84 24.75
CA LEU A 278 13.96 20.31 25.92
C LEU A 278 14.93 20.14 27.09
N GLN A 279 16.11 19.55 26.85
CA GLN A 279 17.12 19.31 27.86
C GLN A 279 17.75 20.63 28.42
N LYS A 280 17.88 21.67 27.60
CA LYS A 280 18.30 23.02 28.04
C LYS A 280 17.26 23.67 28.93
N LYS A 281 15.96 23.47 28.65
CA LYS A 281 14.86 24.05 29.45
C LYS A 281 14.58 23.30 30.74
N SER A 282 15.00 22.05 30.85
CA SER A 282 14.74 21.16 31.99
C SER A 282 16.01 20.46 32.43
N LEU A 283 16.91 21.23 33.08
CA LEU A 283 18.15 20.72 33.65
C LEU A 283 17.84 19.62 34.68
N ASN A 284 18.68 18.58 34.71
CA ASN A 284 18.54 17.44 35.65
C ASN A 284 17.20 16.67 35.55
N SER A 285 16.52 16.77 34.42
CA SER A 285 15.32 15.97 34.16
C SER A 285 15.66 14.62 33.56
N LYS A 286 14.71 13.68 33.72
CA LYS A 286 14.81 12.31 33.20
C LYS A 286 13.46 11.75 32.86
N PHE A 287 13.41 11.03 31.72
CA PHE A 287 12.29 10.17 31.36
C PHE A 287 12.46 8.80 32.02
N SER A 288 11.39 8.24 32.53
CA SER A 288 11.32 6.89 33.07
C SER A 288 10.06 6.16 32.63
N ILE A 289 10.16 4.85 32.48
CA ILE A 289 9.02 3.98 32.13
C ILE A 289 8.13 3.82 33.37
N ILE A 290 6.81 3.93 33.21
CA ILE A 290 5.84 3.78 34.31
C ILE A 290 4.93 2.58 34.16
N LYS A 291 4.88 1.94 32.99
CA LYS A 291 4.16 0.69 32.72
C LYS A 291 5.00 -0.18 31.79
N GLU A 292 4.71 -1.48 31.73
CA GLU A 292 5.30 -2.37 30.74
C GLU A 292 5.01 -1.87 29.33
N ILE A 293 6.00 -2.06 28.44
CA ILE A 293 5.86 -1.70 27.02
C ILE A 293 4.87 -2.70 26.38
N ASP A 294 3.79 -2.20 25.82
CA ASP A 294 2.85 -2.99 25.04
C ASP A 294 3.35 -3.11 23.60
N VAL A 295 3.38 -4.32 23.08
CA VAL A 295 3.75 -4.59 21.68
C VAL A 295 2.58 -5.24 20.95
N ASN A 296 2.28 -4.74 19.76
CA ASN A 296 1.26 -5.30 18.90
C ASN A 296 1.75 -5.23 17.43
N HIS A 297 2.18 -6.37 16.88
CA HIS A 297 2.78 -6.46 15.54
C HIS A 297 3.95 -5.47 15.37
N ASN A 298 3.83 -4.52 14.44
CA ASN A 298 4.82 -3.49 14.16
C ASN A 298 4.56 -2.17 14.92
N THR A 299 3.77 -2.23 15.98
CA THR A 299 3.47 -1.06 16.83
C THR A 299 3.82 -1.36 18.28
N ALA A 300 4.16 -0.33 19.03
CA ALA A 300 4.36 -0.43 20.46
C ALA A 300 3.86 0.82 21.18
N ARG A 301 3.53 0.68 22.46
CA ARG A 301 3.19 1.79 23.34
C ARG A 301 4.12 1.81 24.52
N LEU A 302 4.60 3.01 24.87
CA LEU A 302 5.40 3.29 26.04
C LEU A 302 4.69 4.36 26.88
N TYR A 303 4.43 4.07 28.15
CA TYR A 303 3.96 5.05 29.12
C TYR A 303 5.15 5.57 29.93
N TRP A 304 5.34 6.87 29.94
CA TRP A 304 6.51 7.49 30.54
C TRP A 304 6.15 8.62 31.50
N LYS A 305 7.09 8.92 32.36
CA LYS A 305 7.11 10.07 33.27
C LYS A 305 8.37 10.87 33.05
N HIS A 306 8.23 12.17 32.82
CA HIS A 306 9.32 13.14 32.82
C HIS A 306 9.33 13.88 34.13
N SER A 307 10.42 13.80 34.89
CA SER A 307 10.59 14.43 36.19
C SER A 307 11.92 15.15 36.28
N SER A 308 11.96 16.25 37.05
CA SER A 308 13.16 17.01 37.35
C SER A 308 13.37 17.03 38.86
N SER A 309 14.64 17.01 39.30
CA SER A 309 14.97 17.17 40.71
C SER A 309 14.68 18.57 41.25
N GLU A 310 14.47 19.55 40.35
CA GLU A 310 14.28 20.96 40.71
C GLU A 310 12.81 21.38 40.74
N LYS A 311 11.90 20.52 40.23
CA LYS A 311 10.46 20.79 40.19
C LYS A 311 9.70 19.65 40.85
N THR A 312 8.68 19.98 41.64
CA THR A 312 7.75 19.02 42.24
C THR A 312 6.81 18.41 41.22
N ASP A 313 6.55 19.13 40.11
CA ASP A 313 5.62 18.72 39.08
C ASP A 313 6.30 17.79 38.08
N SER A 314 5.63 16.70 37.76
CA SER A 314 6.06 15.74 36.74
C SER A 314 5.04 15.68 35.64
N VAL A 315 5.50 15.55 34.41
CA VAL A 315 4.65 15.33 33.24
C VAL A 315 4.64 13.85 32.91
N THR A 316 3.46 13.29 32.67
CA THR A 316 3.30 11.93 32.17
C THR A 316 2.75 11.95 30.75
N GLY A 317 2.92 10.86 30.05
CA GLY A 317 2.42 10.71 28.69
C GLY A 317 2.59 9.30 28.16
N MET A 318 2.14 9.15 26.92
CA MET A 318 2.22 7.90 26.19
C MET A 318 2.77 8.15 24.78
N ASP A 319 3.71 7.34 24.39
CA ASP A 319 4.25 7.28 23.03
C ASP A 319 3.69 6.06 22.30
N LEU A 320 3.19 6.28 21.09
CA LEU A 320 2.82 5.23 20.15
C LEU A 320 3.85 5.18 19.02
N PHE A 321 4.47 4.03 18.84
CA PHE A 321 5.48 3.78 17.82
C PHE A 321 4.92 2.96 16.67
N VAL A 322 5.34 3.31 15.45
CA VAL A 322 5.20 2.44 14.26
C VAL A 322 6.60 2.08 13.77
N LEU A 323 6.84 0.79 13.56
CA LEU A 323 8.14 0.25 13.18
C LEU A 323 8.10 -0.33 11.77
N GLU A 324 9.16 -0.09 11.00
CA GLU A 324 9.39 -0.71 9.70
C GLU A 324 10.88 -1.04 9.55
N ASN A 325 11.20 -2.21 8.98
CA ASN A 325 12.58 -2.64 8.71
C ASN A 325 13.53 -2.53 9.91
N GLY A 326 13.04 -2.83 11.11
CA GLY A 326 13.84 -2.79 12.34
C GLY A 326 14.13 -1.40 12.87
N LYS A 327 13.39 -0.37 12.44
CA LYS A 327 13.52 1.02 12.91
C LYS A 327 12.16 1.65 13.19
N ILE A 328 12.12 2.64 14.04
CA ILE A 328 10.94 3.46 14.30
C ILE A 328 10.78 4.47 13.15
N VAL A 329 9.64 4.41 12.43
CA VAL A 329 9.32 5.30 11.31
C VAL A 329 8.32 6.39 11.68
N LYS A 330 7.47 6.13 12.71
CA LYS A 330 6.55 7.13 13.25
C LYS A 330 6.49 7.05 14.77
N LEU A 331 6.39 8.22 15.38
CA LEU A 331 6.25 8.42 16.80
C LEU A 331 5.12 9.43 17.06
N TYR A 332 4.08 8.99 17.73
CA TYR A 332 2.99 9.86 18.18
C TYR A 332 3.07 10.03 19.69
N VAL A 333 3.20 11.29 20.14
CA VAL A 333 3.36 11.65 21.55
C VAL A 333 2.05 12.19 22.09
N PHE A 334 1.54 11.59 23.15
CA PHE A 334 0.34 12.01 23.88
C PHE A 334 0.71 12.43 25.27
N LEU A 335 0.46 13.68 25.62
CA LEU A 335 0.66 14.21 26.98
C LEU A 335 -0.59 13.97 27.81
N ASP A 336 -0.42 13.51 29.06
CA ASP A 336 -1.50 13.54 30.03
C ASP A 336 -1.65 14.98 30.50
N ILE A 337 -2.68 15.67 30.02
CA ILE A 337 -3.03 17.01 30.47
C ILE A 337 -3.93 16.81 31.71
N GLU A 338 -3.46 17.26 32.88
CA GLU A 338 -4.36 17.41 34.02
C GLU A 338 -5.32 18.58 33.70
N ASP A 339 -6.63 18.28 33.69
CA ASP A 339 -7.71 19.28 33.54
C ASP A 339 -7.75 20.27 34.75
#